data_7cc6244811f52a1409d36e5c03400715
#
_entry.id   7cc6244811f52a1409d36e5c03400715
#
_cell.length_a   1.000
_cell.length_b   1.000
_cell.length_c   1.000
_cell.angle_alpha   90.00
_cell.angle_beta   90.00
_cell.angle_gamma   90.00
#
_symmetry.space_group_name_H-M   'P 1'
#
loop_
_entity.id
_entity.type
_entity.pdbx_description
1 polymer ?
#
loop_
_entity_poly.entity_id
_entity_poly.type
_entity_poly.pdbx_seq_one_letter_code
_entity_poly.pdbx_strand_id
1 'polypeptide(L)'
;MQPLYIKNDDERKVVTEKLARVVYAETLGSSLLAAEALCSMIANLHLKTARLLPDIATDKSIFESLAEDSARHASLDADAGRRDFQMCLRTVRRMMNGLLNDSVMGATKFHRAENLPQWAVNAGYIAEIGGMLFYL
;
A
#
# COMPACT_ATOMS: atom_id res chain seq x y z
N MET A 1 6.48 -12.63 -7.97
CA MET A 1 5.75 -11.44 -8.47
C MET A 1 6.50 -10.89 -9.67
N GLN A 2 5.80 -10.40 -10.68
CA GLN A 2 6.43 -9.82 -11.88
C GLN A 2 6.65 -8.32 -11.70
N PRO A 3 7.58 -7.70 -12.45
CA PRO A 3 7.74 -6.25 -12.45
C PRO A 3 6.44 -5.56 -12.87
N LEU A 4 6.13 -4.45 -12.19
CA LEU A 4 4.92 -3.70 -12.49
C LEU A 4 5.19 -2.73 -13.64
N TYR A 5 4.27 -2.67 -14.58
CA TYR A 5 4.43 -1.86 -15.78
C TYR A 5 4.14 -0.37 -15.51
N ILE A 6 5.09 0.47 -15.87
CA ILE A 6 4.93 1.93 -15.93
C ILE A 6 5.55 2.40 -17.24
N LYS A 7 4.86 3.29 -17.93
CA LYS A 7 5.15 3.68 -19.30
C LYS A 7 6.53 4.30 -19.50
N ASN A 8 7.02 5.09 -18.54
CA ASN A 8 8.35 5.71 -18.65
C ASN A 8 8.96 5.92 -17.25
N ASP A 9 10.26 6.20 -17.22
CA ASP A 9 11.01 6.30 -15.96
C ASP A 9 10.56 7.46 -15.07
N ASP A 10 10.15 8.59 -15.66
CA ASP A 10 9.69 9.74 -14.87
C ASP A 10 8.37 9.43 -14.18
N GLU A 11 7.42 8.82 -14.89
CA GLU A 11 6.17 8.35 -14.29
C GLU A 11 6.42 7.33 -13.20
N ARG A 12 7.39 6.42 -13.42
CA ARG A 12 7.76 5.40 -12.46
C ARG A 12 8.28 6.04 -11.16
N LYS A 13 9.13 7.05 -11.26
CA LYS A 13 9.63 7.77 -10.08
C LYS A 13 8.51 8.45 -9.30
N VAL A 14 7.61 9.13 -10.01
CA VAL A 14 6.51 9.87 -9.40
C VAL A 14 5.56 8.91 -8.66
N VAL A 15 5.15 7.82 -9.31
CA VAL A 15 4.22 6.87 -8.69
C VAL A 15 4.89 6.09 -7.55
N THR A 16 6.17 5.78 -7.68
CA THR A 16 6.92 5.11 -6.62
C THR A 16 6.93 5.96 -5.35
N GLU A 17 7.20 7.25 -5.48
CA GLU A 17 7.18 8.15 -4.32
C GLU A 17 5.77 8.30 -3.74
N LYS A 18 4.76 8.45 -4.57
CA LYS A 18 3.37 8.55 -4.10
C LYS A 18 2.95 7.30 -3.33
N LEU A 19 3.27 6.12 -3.86
CA LEU A 19 2.97 4.86 -3.18
C LEU A 19 3.74 4.74 -1.86
N ALA A 20 5.01 5.17 -1.83
CA ALA A 20 5.79 5.15 -0.60
C ALA A 20 5.17 6.04 0.48
N ARG A 21 4.68 7.22 0.11
CA ARG A 21 4.01 8.12 1.05
C ARG A 21 2.72 7.53 1.59
N VAL A 22 1.93 6.90 0.73
CA VAL A 22 0.69 6.22 1.15
C VAL A 22 1.01 5.03 2.07
N VAL A 23 1.96 4.19 1.70
CA VAL A 23 2.38 3.05 2.53
C VAL A 23 2.86 3.54 3.89
N TYR A 24 3.67 4.61 3.90
CA TYR A 24 4.13 5.19 5.16
C TYR A 24 2.96 5.70 6.01
N ALA A 25 2.05 6.47 5.41
CA ALA A 25 0.91 7.05 6.15
C ALA A 25 -0.01 5.98 6.72
N GLU A 26 -0.21 4.86 5.99
CA GLU A 26 -1.07 3.77 6.46
C GLU A 26 -0.40 2.93 7.54
N THR A 27 0.91 2.73 7.48
CA THR A 27 1.64 1.88 8.43
C THR A 27 2.38 2.66 9.52
N LEU A 28 2.61 3.96 9.30
CA LEU A 28 3.47 4.83 10.10
C LEU A 28 4.91 4.30 10.23
N GLY A 29 5.33 3.49 9.24
CA GLY A 29 6.65 2.89 9.25
C GLY A 29 6.88 1.90 10.40
N SER A 30 5.79 1.30 10.93
CA SER A 30 5.83 0.49 12.14
C SER A 30 6.69 -0.77 12.00
N SER A 31 6.69 -1.40 10.82
CA SER A 31 7.51 -2.60 10.60
C SER A 31 7.67 -2.87 9.10
N LEU A 32 8.73 -3.61 8.77
CA LEU A 32 8.95 -4.09 7.41
C LEU A 32 7.81 -5.03 6.98
N LEU A 33 7.35 -5.90 7.88
CA LEU A 33 6.26 -6.84 7.56
C LEU A 33 4.97 -6.11 7.19
N ALA A 34 4.65 -5.02 7.89
CA ALA A 34 3.47 -4.21 7.56
C ALA A 34 3.61 -3.56 6.19
N ALA A 35 4.77 -2.97 5.90
CA ALA A 35 5.03 -2.35 4.60
C ALA A 35 4.97 -3.39 3.47
N GLU A 36 5.57 -4.55 3.66
CA GLU A 36 5.53 -5.63 2.67
C GLU A 36 4.11 -6.15 2.44
N ALA A 37 3.32 -6.29 3.49
CA ALA A 37 1.94 -6.74 3.39
C ALA A 37 1.09 -5.76 2.57
N LEU A 38 1.20 -4.47 2.86
CA LEU A 38 0.44 -3.46 2.14
C LEU A 38 0.88 -3.36 0.68
N CYS A 39 2.18 -3.40 0.41
CA CYS A 39 2.70 -3.43 -0.96
C CYS A 39 2.24 -4.68 -1.72
N SER A 40 2.19 -5.83 -1.08
CA SER A 40 1.67 -7.05 -1.70
C SER A 40 0.21 -6.88 -2.12
N MET A 41 -0.61 -6.27 -1.26
CA MET A 41 -2.02 -5.99 -1.59
C MET A 41 -2.12 -5.03 -2.79
N ILE A 42 -1.32 -3.97 -2.81
CA ILE A 42 -1.28 -3.02 -3.93
C ILE A 42 -0.92 -3.72 -5.24
N ALA A 43 0.11 -4.54 -5.22
CA ALA A 43 0.54 -5.30 -6.40
C ALA A 43 -0.55 -6.27 -6.88
N ASN A 44 -1.20 -6.98 -5.95
CA ASN A 44 -2.31 -7.88 -6.28
C ASN A 44 -3.47 -7.12 -6.91
N LEU A 45 -3.83 -5.99 -6.34
CA LEU A 45 -4.91 -5.16 -6.87
C LEU A 45 -4.60 -4.72 -8.31
N HIS A 46 -3.39 -4.24 -8.55
CA HIS A 46 -2.95 -3.84 -9.89
C HIS A 46 -2.98 -5.02 -10.88
N LEU A 47 -2.38 -6.14 -10.49
CA LEU A 47 -2.22 -7.29 -11.38
C LEU A 47 -3.54 -8.02 -11.66
N LYS A 48 -4.43 -8.09 -10.66
CA LYS A 48 -5.70 -8.82 -10.80
C LYS A 48 -6.81 -8.00 -11.45
N THR A 49 -6.81 -6.68 -11.25
CA THR A 49 -7.91 -5.82 -11.73
C THR A 49 -7.51 -4.90 -12.87
N ALA A 50 -6.25 -4.90 -13.26
CA ALA A 50 -5.67 -4.02 -14.27
C ALA A 50 -5.84 -2.52 -13.95
N ARG A 51 -6.12 -2.16 -12.68
CA ARG A 51 -6.16 -0.76 -12.28
C ARG A 51 -4.76 -0.17 -12.34
N LEU A 52 -4.65 1.07 -12.81
CA LEU A 52 -3.37 1.74 -12.96
C LEU A 52 -2.81 2.12 -11.59
N LEU A 53 -1.51 1.98 -11.41
CA LEU A 53 -0.85 2.32 -10.13
C LEU A 53 -1.06 3.77 -9.70
N PRO A 54 -1.00 4.78 -10.61
CA PRO A 54 -1.32 6.16 -10.20
C PRO A 54 -2.74 6.31 -9.65
N ASP A 55 -3.71 5.59 -10.20
CA ASP A 55 -5.09 5.64 -9.76
C ASP A 55 -5.25 4.97 -8.38
N ILE A 56 -4.55 3.86 -8.16
CA ILE A 56 -4.52 3.20 -6.86
C ILE A 56 -3.91 4.14 -5.80
N ALA A 57 -2.81 4.79 -6.13
CA ALA A 57 -2.07 5.66 -5.21
C ALA A 57 -2.88 6.87 -4.73
N THR A 58 -3.96 7.24 -5.44
CA THR A 58 -4.77 8.41 -5.12
C THR A 58 -6.21 8.05 -4.74
N ASP A 59 -6.51 6.77 -4.53
CA ASP A 59 -7.87 6.31 -4.26
C ASP A 59 -8.19 6.35 -2.75
N LYS A 60 -9.00 7.31 -2.36
CA LYS A 60 -9.42 7.50 -0.96
C LYS A 60 -10.26 6.33 -0.41
N SER A 61 -10.90 5.57 -1.28
CA SER A 61 -11.68 4.41 -0.85
C SER A 61 -10.78 3.23 -0.45
N ILE A 62 -9.53 3.23 -0.91
CA ILE A 62 -8.54 2.23 -0.52
C ILE A 62 -7.73 2.72 0.68
N PHE A 63 -7.25 3.97 0.63
CA PHE A 63 -6.33 4.52 1.62
C PHE A 63 -6.97 5.71 2.34
N GLU A 64 -7.39 5.47 3.58
CA GLU A 64 -8.03 6.50 4.40
C GLU A 64 -7.12 7.71 4.61
N SER A 65 -5.80 7.52 4.67
CA SER A 65 -4.84 8.61 4.87
C SER A 65 -4.94 9.71 3.81
N LEU A 66 -5.46 9.39 2.63
CA LEU A 66 -5.66 10.37 1.55
C LEU A 66 -6.79 11.35 1.84
N ALA A 67 -7.68 11.03 2.75
CA ALA A 67 -8.76 11.93 3.15
C ALA A 67 -8.21 13.04 4.07
N GLU A 68 -8.56 14.28 3.78
CA GLU A 68 -8.03 15.44 4.51
C GLU A 68 -8.39 15.44 6.01
N ASP A 69 -9.50 14.82 6.37
CA ASP A 69 -9.94 14.71 7.76
C ASP A 69 -9.35 13.50 8.50
N SER A 70 -8.56 12.67 7.82
CA SER A 70 -7.90 11.54 8.46
C SER A 70 -6.79 12.01 9.39
N ALA A 71 -6.68 11.37 10.55
CA ALA A 71 -5.57 11.60 11.48
C ALA A 71 -4.21 11.27 10.86
N ARG A 72 -4.18 10.45 9.81
CA ARG A 72 -2.94 10.04 9.12
C ARG A 72 -2.59 10.90 7.91
N HIS A 73 -3.45 11.85 7.56
CA HIS A 73 -3.25 12.66 6.34
C HIS A 73 -1.93 13.43 6.36
N ALA A 74 -1.58 14.04 7.49
CA ALA A 74 -0.32 14.79 7.62
C ALA A 74 0.92 13.91 7.41
N SER A 75 0.80 12.60 7.66
CA SER A 75 1.93 11.67 7.49
C SER A 75 2.29 11.44 6.03
N LEU A 76 1.42 11.81 5.08
CA LEU A 76 1.75 11.79 3.65
C LEU A 76 2.92 12.72 3.31
N ASP A 77 3.12 13.76 4.11
CA ASP A 77 4.18 14.76 3.91
C ASP A 77 5.42 14.50 4.78
N ALA A 78 5.60 13.29 5.26
CA ALA A 78 6.74 12.94 6.08
C ALA A 78 8.07 13.28 5.38
N ASP A 79 9.06 13.65 6.18
CA ASP A 79 10.41 13.92 5.67
C ASP A 79 10.98 12.66 5.01
N ALA A 80 11.36 12.79 3.74
CA ALA A 80 11.91 11.67 2.96
C ALA A 80 13.23 11.14 3.55
N GLY A 81 13.93 11.91 4.38
CA GLY A 81 15.15 11.47 5.05
C GLY A 81 14.93 10.55 6.24
N ARG A 82 13.68 10.38 6.72
CA ARG A 82 13.40 9.50 7.85
C ARG A 82 13.70 8.04 7.50
N ARG A 83 14.28 7.31 8.46
CA ARG A 83 14.60 5.88 8.26
C ARG A 83 13.38 5.04 7.99
N ASP A 84 12.29 5.30 8.72
CA ASP A 84 11.04 4.54 8.55
C ASP A 84 10.39 4.83 7.19
N PHE A 85 10.47 6.08 6.69
CA PHE A 85 10.04 6.41 5.34
C PHE A 85 10.92 5.72 4.30
N GLN A 86 12.24 5.73 4.47
CA GLN A 86 13.17 5.08 3.54
C GLN A 86 12.94 3.57 3.46
N MET A 87 12.56 2.94 4.57
CA MET A 87 12.19 1.52 4.58
C MET A 87 10.96 1.29 3.70
N CYS A 88 9.93 2.14 3.82
CA CYS A 88 8.74 2.05 2.96
C CYS A 88 9.10 2.27 1.49
N LEU A 89 9.93 3.25 1.19
CA LEU A 89 10.37 3.53 -0.18
C LEU A 89 11.11 2.35 -0.80
N ARG A 90 12.03 1.72 -0.05
CA ARG A 90 12.73 0.52 -0.53
C ARG A 90 11.77 -0.63 -0.79
N THR A 91 10.77 -0.80 0.06
CA THR A 91 9.77 -1.85 -0.10
C THR A 91 8.94 -1.62 -1.36
N VAL A 92 8.52 -0.39 -1.60
CA VAL A 92 7.79 -0.04 -2.83
C VAL A 92 8.66 -0.30 -4.06
N ARG A 93 9.94 0.06 -4.02
CA ARG A 93 10.86 -0.22 -5.13
C ARG A 93 11.00 -1.71 -5.41
N ARG A 94 11.09 -2.53 -4.37
CA ARG A 94 11.13 -3.99 -4.52
C ARG A 94 9.84 -4.50 -5.18
N MET A 95 8.69 -3.98 -4.75
CA MET A 95 7.40 -4.31 -5.38
C MET A 95 7.41 -3.95 -6.87
N MET A 96 7.83 -2.72 -7.20
CA MET A 96 7.87 -2.24 -8.58
C MET A 96 8.77 -3.09 -9.47
N ASN A 97 9.83 -3.66 -8.91
CA ASN A 97 10.78 -4.50 -9.63
C ASN A 97 10.42 -5.98 -9.61
N GLY A 98 9.28 -6.35 -9.04
CA GLY A 98 8.83 -7.74 -8.99
C GLY A 98 9.61 -8.61 -8.01
N LEU A 99 10.29 -8.01 -7.03
CA LEU A 99 11.17 -8.70 -6.08
C LEU A 99 10.49 -8.97 -4.73
N LEU A 100 9.21 -8.65 -4.61
CA LEU A 100 8.46 -8.83 -3.36
C LEU A 100 7.64 -10.11 -3.43
N ASN A 101 7.76 -10.94 -2.40
CA ASN A 101 6.88 -12.11 -2.27
C ASN A 101 5.53 -11.67 -1.72
N ASP A 102 4.44 -12.26 -2.25
CA ASP A 102 3.10 -11.98 -1.79
C ASP A 102 2.88 -12.54 -0.38
N SER A 103 2.88 -11.68 0.61
CA SER A 103 2.69 -12.06 2.00
C SER A 103 1.22 -12.09 2.44
N VAL A 104 0.29 -11.71 1.56
CA VAL A 104 -1.14 -11.64 1.86
C VAL A 104 -1.98 -12.55 0.97
N MET A 105 -1.35 -13.54 0.33
CA MET A 105 -2.01 -14.65 -0.39
C MET A 105 -3.10 -14.19 -1.36
N GLY A 106 -2.79 -13.19 -2.17
CA GLY A 106 -3.70 -12.68 -3.20
C GLY A 106 -4.71 -11.64 -2.74
N ALA A 107 -4.62 -11.17 -1.50
CA ALA A 107 -5.53 -10.15 -0.99
C ALA A 107 -5.49 -8.89 -1.83
N THR A 108 -6.67 -8.29 -2.05
CA THR A 108 -6.84 -7.04 -2.81
C THR A 108 -7.52 -5.95 -2.01
N LYS A 109 -7.89 -6.21 -0.76
CA LYS A 109 -8.59 -5.26 0.11
C LYS A 109 -7.98 -5.29 1.50
N PHE A 110 -8.04 -4.16 2.19
CA PHE A 110 -7.64 -4.10 3.59
C PHE A 110 -8.41 -3.01 4.34
N HIS A 111 -8.40 -3.11 5.66
CA HIS A 111 -8.75 -2.00 6.54
C HIS A 111 -7.89 -2.10 7.80
N ARG A 112 -7.75 -1.00 8.53
CA ARG A 112 -7.05 -1.04 9.81
C ARG A 112 -7.96 -1.63 10.88
N ALA A 113 -7.36 -2.28 11.88
CA ALA A 113 -8.09 -3.01 12.91
C ALA A 113 -9.09 -2.14 13.69
N GLU A 114 -8.80 -0.84 13.84
CA GLU A 114 -9.69 0.10 14.54
C GLU A 114 -10.93 0.49 13.73
N ASN A 115 -10.99 0.15 12.45
CA ASN A 115 -12.12 0.43 11.56
C ASN A 115 -12.71 -0.88 11.07
N LEU A 116 -14.04 -0.99 11.09
CA LEU A 116 -14.71 -2.18 10.55
C LEU A 116 -15.70 -1.75 9.46
N PRO A 117 -15.27 -1.72 8.19
CA PRO A 117 -16.17 -1.35 7.11
C PRO A 117 -17.21 -2.44 6.86
N GLN A 118 -18.37 -2.05 6.34
CA GLN A 118 -19.47 -2.97 6.09
C GLN A 118 -19.10 -4.13 5.15
N TRP A 119 -18.27 -3.84 4.13
CA TRP A 119 -17.86 -4.86 3.17
C TRP A 119 -17.06 -5.99 3.81
N ALA A 120 -16.38 -5.74 4.93
CA ALA A 120 -15.53 -6.75 5.58
C ALA A 120 -16.30 -7.92 6.17
N VAL A 121 -17.59 -7.73 6.48
CA VAL A 121 -18.44 -8.77 7.08
C VAL A 121 -18.57 -10.00 6.18
N ASN A 122 -18.62 -9.78 4.86
CA ASN A 122 -18.81 -10.85 3.87
C ASN A 122 -17.58 -11.07 2.98
N ALA A 123 -16.45 -10.50 3.31
CA ALA A 123 -15.23 -10.63 2.51
C ALA A 123 -14.43 -11.87 2.93
N GLY A 124 -13.60 -12.37 2.04
CA GLY A 124 -12.73 -13.52 2.32
C GLY A 124 -11.51 -13.10 3.12
N TYR A 125 -11.59 -13.17 4.43
CA TYR A 125 -10.50 -12.81 5.33
C TYR A 125 -9.27 -13.70 5.10
N ILE A 126 -8.10 -13.08 5.05
CA ILE A 126 -6.80 -13.76 4.87
C ILE A 126 -5.96 -13.69 6.14
N ALA A 127 -5.63 -12.48 6.61
CA ALA A 127 -4.68 -12.33 7.71
C ALA A 127 -4.72 -10.93 8.31
N GLU A 128 -4.23 -10.81 9.53
CA GLU A 128 -3.93 -9.53 10.16
C GLU A 128 -2.42 -9.38 10.27
N ILE A 129 -1.88 -8.30 9.72
CA ILE A 129 -0.45 -7.99 9.74
C ILE A 129 -0.29 -6.50 10.03
N GLY A 130 0.45 -6.18 11.09
CA GLY A 130 0.76 -4.78 11.44
C GLY A 130 -0.48 -3.93 11.74
N GLY A 131 -1.52 -4.52 12.31
CA GLY A 131 -2.76 -3.82 12.62
C GLY A 131 -3.67 -3.61 11.41
N MET A 132 -3.38 -4.25 10.29
CA MET A 132 -4.20 -4.21 9.08
C MET A 132 -4.77 -5.61 8.81
N LEU A 133 -6.07 -5.67 8.48
CA LEU A 133 -6.74 -6.91 8.10
C LEU A 133 -6.90 -6.97 6.59
N PHE A 134 -6.46 -8.09 6.00
CA PHE A 134 -6.41 -8.27 4.55
C PHE A 134 -7.45 -9.29 4.09
N TYR A 135 -8.04 -9.04 2.91
CA TYR A 135 -9.14 -9.83 2.34
C TYR A 135 -8.94 -10.03 0.82
N LEU A 136 -9.52 -11.10 0.33
CA LEU A 136 -9.55 -11.36 -1.11
C LEU A 136 -10.38 -10.35 -1.91
#